data_5d80011aaeb654a9c17fa0e4325c33e7
#
_entry.id   5d80011aaeb654a9c17fa0e4325c33e7
#
_cell.length_a   1.000
_cell.length_b   1.000
_cell.length_c   1.000
_cell.angle_alpha   90.00
_cell.angle_beta   90.00
_cell.angle_gamma   90.00
#
_symmetry.space_group_name_H-M   'P 1'
#
loop_
_entity.id
_entity.type
_entity.pdbx_description
1 polymer ?
#
loop_
_entity_poly.entity_id
_entity_poly.type
_entity_poly.pdbx_seq_one_letter_code
_entity_poly.pdbx_strand_id
1 'polypeptide(L)'
;MSRVDAHHHVWDLSVREQSWMVGPAMDPIRRSFSLSDLEPLAAAADVSSTVLVQTVGSVDETVEFLELAAGNELVAGVVGWVDLTAADVADQLAGLLARPDGSYLKAIRHQVHDEPDVDWLLRPDVQRGLAAVASAGLAYDLLTKTPHLPAAIRTARALPQLTFVVDHISKPVIGEPLSPWADHLRELAALPNVTCKLSGMVTEAPWSTWKPSDLQPYADVVLNAFGPDRVMFGSDWPVCLLAATYAEVVETAETLTQSLTPTEQQSIFTTTATRTYNL
;
A
#
# COMPACT_ATOMS: atom_id res chain seq x y z
N MET A 1 7.76 -8.00 -19.62
CA MET A 1 6.57 -8.61 -18.98
C MET A 1 5.69 -7.47 -18.51
N SER A 2 4.39 -7.53 -18.75
CA SER A 2 3.47 -6.52 -18.20
C SER A 2 3.48 -6.53 -16.68
N ARG A 3 3.58 -5.36 -16.06
CA ARG A 3 3.71 -5.19 -14.60
C ARG A 3 2.43 -4.61 -14.01
N VAL A 4 2.23 -4.87 -12.72
CA VAL A 4 1.22 -4.23 -11.88
C VAL A 4 1.94 -3.33 -10.86
N ASP A 5 1.59 -2.06 -10.81
CA ASP A 5 1.96 -1.17 -9.72
C ASP A 5 0.86 -1.21 -8.66
N ALA A 6 1.10 -1.94 -7.58
CA ALA A 6 0.10 -2.19 -6.55
C ALA A 6 -0.08 -1.03 -5.55
N HIS A 7 0.56 0.14 -5.79
CA HIS A 7 0.45 1.27 -4.88
C HIS A 7 0.85 2.59 -5.53
N HIS A 8 -0.12 3.37 -5.93
CA HIS A 8 0.08 4.77 -6.29
C HIS A 8 -1.07 5.63 -5.79
N HIS A 9 -0.91 6.94 -5.88
CA HIS A 9 -1.91 7.92 -5.50
C HIS A 9 -2.14 8.93 -6.61
N VAL A 10 -3.27 9.63 -6.53
CA VAL A 10 -3.51 10.91 -7.19
C VAL A 10 -4.20 11.84 -6.19
N TRP A 11 -4.10 13.15 -6.39
CA TRP A 11 -4.83 14.14 -5.61
C TRP A 11 -4.97 15.45 -6.38
N ASP A 12 -6.06 16.16 -6.10
CA ASP A 12 -6.28 17.52 -6.56
C ASP A 12 -6.39 18.45 -5.34
N LEU A 13 -5.38 19.30 -5.14
CA LEU A 13 -5.33 20.24 -4.02
C LEU A 13 -6.38 21.33 -4.10
N SER A 14 -7.02 21.53 -5.26
CA SER A 14 -8.15 22.45 -5.40
C SER A 14 -9.46 21.86 -4.89
N VAL A 15 -9.55 20.51 -4.81
CA VAL A 15 -10.72 19.77 -4.35
C VAL A 15 -10.58 19.37 -2.89
N ARG A 16 -9.39 18.85 -2.51
CA ARG A 16 -9.17 18.30 -1.17
C ARG A 16 -7.76 18.59 -0.65
N GLU A 17 -7.69 19.19 0.52
CA GLU A 17 -6.44 19.41 1.23
C GLU A 17 -5.82 18.06 1.65
N GLN A 18 -4.50 17.97 1.49
CA GLN A 18 -3.69 16.85 1.96
C GLN A 18 -3.00 17.26 3.27
N SER A 19 -3.68 17.12 4.39
CA SER A 19 -3.24 17.61 5.71
C SER A 19 -1.93 16.97 6.21
N TRP A 20 -1.56 15.80 5.68
CA TRP A 20 -0.31 15.12 5.99
C TRP A 20 0.93 15.78 5.34
N MET A 21 0.75 16.63 4.33
CA MET A 21 1.84 17.36 3.67
C MET A 21 2.32 18.53 4.51
N VAL A 22 3.01 18.26 5.61
CA VAL A 22 3.45 19.28 6.56
C VAL A 22 4.89 19.70 6.29
N GLY A 23 5.13 21.02 6.28
CA GLY A 23 6.46 21.61 6.17
C GLY A 23 7.02 21.69 4.73
N PRO A 24 8.16 22.38 4.55
CA PRO A 24 8.72 22.66 3.23
C PRO A 24 9.34 21.43 2.55
N ALA A 25 9.64 20.38 3.31
CA ALA A 25 10.17 19.14 2.75
C ALA A 25 9.16 18.46 1.80
N MET A 26 7.85 18.75 1.95
CA MET A 26 6.79 18.22 1.10
C MET A 26 6.52 19.08 -0.15
N ASP A 27 7.19 20.22 -0.32
CA ASP A 27 6.94 21.13 -1.46
C ASP A 27 7.07 20.45 -2.84
N PRO A 28 7.99 19.49 -3.08
CA PRO A 28 8.08 18.81 -4.36
C PRO A 28 6.79 18.08 -4.78
N ILE A 29 5.99 17.65 -3.82
CA ILE A 29 4.71 16.93 -4.08
C ILE A 29 3.47 17.78 -3.73
N ARG A 30 3.64 19.05 -3.33
CA ARG A 30 2.56 19.97 -2.98
C ARG A 30 1.98 20.63 -4.24
N ARG A 31 1.52 19.82 -5.16
CA ARG A 31 0.73 20.19 -6.35
C ARG A 31 -0.27 19.08 -6.65
N SER A 32 -1.25 19.35 -7.49
CA SER A 32 -2.15 18.29 -7.98
C SER A 32 -1.40 17.30 -8.87
N PHE A 33 -1.74 16.01 -8.76
CA PHE A 33 -1.26 14.91 -9.58
C PHE A 33 -2.45 14.08 -10.05
N SER A 34 -2.49 13.77 -11.35
CA SER A 34 -3.57 13.05 -12.01
C SER A 34 -3.09 11.75 -12.66
N LEU A 35 -4.01 10.93 -13.12
CA LEU A 35 -3.67 9.73 -13.89
C LEU A 35 -2.94 10.07 -15.19
N SER A 36 -3.24 11.20 -15.83
CA SER A 36 -2.52 11.65 -17.02
C SER A 36 -1.06 12.03 -16.78
N ASP A 37 -0.69 12.35 -15.53
CA ASP A 37 0.73 12.52 -15.14
C ASP A 37 1.42 11.15 -14.98
N LEU A 38 0.70 10.12 -14.52
CA LEU A 38 1.23 8.78 -14.30
C LEU A 38 1.33 7.95 -15.58
N GLU A 39 0.34 8.02 -16.47
CA GLU A 39 0.22 7.18 -17.68
C GLU A 39 1.51 7.08 -18.49
N PRO A 40 2.20 8.19 -18.85
CA PRO A 40 3.44 8.11 -19.62
C PRO A 40 4.59 7.46 -18.83
N LEU A 41 4.60 7.59 -17.51
CA LEU A 41 5.62 6.99 -16.64
C LEU A 41 5.39 5.48 -16.50
N ALA A 42 4.14 5.07 -16.30
CA ALA A 42 3.72 3.68 -16.24
C ALA A 42 4.03 2.95 -17.56
N ALA A 43 3.66 3.57 -18.69
CA ALA A 43 3.93 3.01 -20.01
C ALA A 43 5.43 2.82 -20.29
N ALA A 44 6.27 3.79 -19.90
CA ALA A 44 7.72 3.72 -20.06
C ALA A 44 8.37 2.61 -19.20
N ALA A 45 7.70 2.20 -18.12
CA ALA A 45 8.14 1.15 -17.20
C ALA A 45 7.46 -0.22 -17.45
N ASP A 46 6.76 -0.40 -18.57
CA ASP A 46 5.97 -1.61 -18.88
C ASP A 46 4.90 -1.95 -17.82
N VAL A 47 4.39 -0.95 -17.10
CA VAL A 47 3.28 -1.08 -16.15
C VAL A 47 1.97 -0.90 -16.93
N SER A 48 1.15 -1.93 -16.95
CA SER A 48 -0.13 -1.95 -17.69
C SER A 48 -1.35 -1.94 -16.77
N SER A 49 -1.15 -2.05 -15.46
CA SER A 49 -2.24 -2.10 -14.49
C SER A 49 -1.78 -1.53 -13.17
N THR A 50 -2.65 -0.80 -12.47
CA THR A 50 -2.31 -0.16 -11.20
C THR A 50 -3.40 -0.33 -10.17
N VAL A 51 -3.03 -0.15 -8.89
CA VAL A 51 -3.95 -0.03 -7.75
C VAL A 51 -3.85 1.38 -7.18
N LEU A 52 -4.95 2.13 -7.30
CA LEU A 52 -5.07 3.49 -6.78
C LEU A 52 -5.45 3.46 -5.30
N VAL A 53 -4.64 4.10 -4.47
CA VAL A 53 -4.75 4.01 -3.00
C VAL A 53 -5.16 5.36 -2.41
N GLN A 54 -6.12 5.34 -1.46
CA GLN A 54 -6.60 6.51 -0.74
C GLN A 54 -5.45 7.34 -0.13
N THR A 55 -5.67 8.65 0.01
CA THR A 55 -4.68 9.59 0.56
C THR A 55 -5.09 10.19 1.90
N VAL A 56 -6.39 10.31 2.13
CA VAL A 56 -6.98 10.83 3.38
C VAL A 56 -8.16 9.98 3.83
N GLY A 57 -8.55 10.10 5.09
CA GLY A 57 -9.71 9.41 5.66
C GLY A 57 -11.03 10.01 5.15
N SER A 58 -11.45 9.68 3.93
CA SER A 58 -12.65 10.22 3.30
C SER A 58 -13.37 9.18 2.43
N VAL A 59 -14.66 8.98 2.69
CA VAL A 59 -15.54 8.17 1.82
C VAL A 59 -15.74 8.87 0.48
N ASP A 60 -15.80 10.19 0.45
CA ASP A 60 -15.94 10.95 -0.80
C ASP A 60 -14.73 10.74 -1.71
N GLU A 61 -13.50 10.68 -1.16
CA GLU A 61 -12.30 10.32 -1.94
C GLU A 61 -12.42 8.89 -2.49
N THR A 62 -12.92 7.96 -1.69
CA THR A 62 -13.15 6.58 -2.16
C THR A 62 -14.08 6.55 -3.36
N VAL A 63 -15.20 7.30 -3.31
CA VAL A 63 -16.15 7.42 -4.42
C VAL A 63 -15.49 8.01 -5.66
N GLU A 64 -14.76 9.11 -5.52
CA GLU A 64 -14.02 9.74 -6.62
C GLU A 64 -13.01 8.77 -7.26
N PHE A 65 -12.30 7.97 -6.45
CA PHE A 65 -11.33 7.01 -6.96
C PHE A 65 -11.99 5.83 -7.69
N LEU A 66 -13.17 5.40 -7.26
CA LEU A 66 -13.96 4.40 -8.00
C LEU A 66 -14.40 4.94 -9.36
N GLU A 67 -14.86 6.20 -9.43
CA GLU A 67 -15.21 6.86 -10.68
C GLU A 67 -14.00 7.03 -11.61
N LEU A 68 -12.84 7.42 -11.08
CA LEU A 68 -11.58 7.48 -11.83
C LEU A 68 -11.19 6.11 -12.39
N ALA A 69 -11.29 5.05 -11.58
CA ALA A 69 -10.97 3.69 -12.02
C ALA A 69 -11.91 3.20 -13.12
N ALA A 70 -13.20 3.48 -13.02
CA ALA A 70 -14.17 3.11 -14.05
C ALA A 70 -13.97 3.87 -15.37
N GLY A 71 -13.34 5.04 -15.32
CA GLY A 71 -13.04 5.88 -16.48
C GLY A 71 -11.65 5.70 -17.09
N ASN A 72 -10.80 4.81 -16.53
CA ASN A 72 -9.40 4.70 -16.93
C ASN A 72 -8.91 3.24 -16.94
N GLU A 73 -8.43 2.77 -18.07
CA GLU A 73 -8.01 1.38 -18.29
C GLU A 73 -6.74 0.99 -17.50
N LEU A 74 -5.93 1.98 -17.05
CA LEU A 74 -4.73 1.71 -16.27
C LEU A 74 -5.06 1.29 -14.83
N VAL A 75 -6.16 1.80 -14.24
CA VAL A 75 -6.53 1.54 -12.85
C VAL A 75 -7.41 0.29 -12.77
N ALA A 76 -6.87 -0.80 -12.27
CA ALA A 76 -7.58 -2.08 -12.13
C ALA A 76 -8.21 -2.29 -10.74
N GLY A 77 -7.82 -1.49 -9.76
CA GLY A 77 -8.37 -1.58 -8.41
C GLY A 77 -8.15 -0.32 -7.59
N VAL A 78 -8.97 -0.19 -6.55
CA VAL A 78 -8.95 0.92 -5.59
C VAL A 78 -8.82 0.36 -4.19
N VAL A 79 -7.91 0.92 -3.42
CA VAL A 79 -7.86 0.79 -1.96
C VAL A 79 -8.49 2.05 -1.40
N GLY A 80 -9.72 1.92 -0.91
CA GLY A 80 -10.51 3.04 -0.39
C GLY A 80 -10.40 3.21 1.13
N TRP A 81 -11.25 4.07 1.66
CA TRP A 81 -11.36 4.31 3.08
C TRP A 81 -12.83 4.30 3.52
N VAL A 82 -13.09 3.75 4.68
CA VAL A 82 -14.31 3.93 5.48
C VAL A 82 -13.91 4.12 6.94
N ASP A 83 -14.78 4.76 7.74
CA ASP A 83 -14.57 4.82 9.18
C ASP A 83 -14.82 3.44 9.82
N LEU A 84 -13.73 2.71 10.10
CA LEU A 84 -13.81 1.38 10.74
C LEU A 84 -14.46 1.42 12.12
N THR A 85 -14.47 2.58 12.79
CA THR A 85 -15.04 2.73 14.12
C THR A 85 -16.55 2.96 14.08
N ALA A 86 -17.09 3.34 12.93
CA ALA A 86 -18.51 3.63 12.74
C ALA A 86 -19.38 2.39 13.02
N ALA A 87 -20.55 2.62 13.63
CA ALA A 87 -21.48 1.54 13.94
C ALA A 87 -22.11 0.92 12.67
N ASP A 88 -22.22 1.69 11.61
CA ASP A 88 -22.82 1.38 10.31
C ASP A 88 -21.78 1.04 9.22
N VAL A 89 -20.53 0.73 9.59
CA VAL A 89 -19.44 0.44 8.64
C VAL A 89 -19.81 -0.63 7.61
N ALA A 90 -20.58 -1.65 8.01
CA ALA A 90 -21.04 -2.71 7.11
C ALA A 90 -22.00 -2.17 6.02
N ASP A 91 -22.88 -1.23 6.39
CA ASP A 91 -23.81 -0.60 5.45
C ASP A 91 -23.06 0.36 4.50
N GLN A 92 -22.05 1.07 5.00
CA GLN A 92 -21.18 1.91 4.17
C GLN A 92 -20.44 1.07 3.12
N LEU A 93 -19.82 -0.05 3.51
CA LEU A 93 -19.16 -0.98 2.60
C LEU A 93 -20.14 -1.56 1.56
N ALA A 94 -21.32 -2.00 2.00
CA ALA A 94 -22.36 -2.50 1.11
C ALA A 94 -22.81 -1.42 0.10
N GLY A 95 -22.95 -0.17 0.53
CA GLY A 95 -23.25 0.96 -0.33
C GLY A 95 -22.21 1.22 -1.39
N LEU A 96 -20.90 1.19 -1.03
CA LEU A 96 -19.81 1.35 -1.98
C LEU A 96 -19.76 0.20 -3.00
N LEU A 97 -19.93 -1.04 -2.56
CA LEU A 97 -19.91 -2.21 -3.43
C LEU A 97 -21.14 -2.30 -4.36
N ALA A 98 -22.28 -1.73 -3.96
CA ALA A 98 -23.49 -1.69 -4.78
C ALA A 98 -23.45 -0.63 -5.90
N ARG A 99 -22.45 0.26 -5.93
CA ARG A 99 -22.25 1.23 -6.99
C ARG A 99 -21.94 0.55 -8.32
N PRO A 100 -22.26 1.17 -9.48
CA PRO A 100 -21.88 0.64 -10.80
C PRO A 100 -20.36 0.39 -10.96
N ASP A 101 -19.55 1.22 -10.29
CA ASP A 101 -18.08 1.17 -10.24
C ASP A 101 -17.55 0.42 -8.99
N GLY A 102 -18.41 -0.11 -8.14
CA GLY A 102 -18.06 -0.78 -6.88
C GLY A 102 -17.16 -2.01 -7.04
N SER A 103 -17.14 -2.63 -8.22
CA SER A 103 -16.24 -3.77 -8.52
C SER A 103 -14.76 -3.40 -8.51
N TYR A 104 -14.42 -2.11 -8.65
CA TYR A 104 -13.04 -1.62 -8.52
C TYR A 104 -12.58 -1.52 -7.06
N LEU A 105 -13.46 -1.50 -6.06
CA LEU A 105 -13.07 -1.52 -4.65
C LEU A 105 -12.48 -2.89 -4.29
N LYS A 106 -11.19 -2.92 -3.95
CA LYS A 106 -10.43 -4.15 -3.67
C LYS A 106 -10.02 -4.28 -2.22
N ALA A 107 -9.77 -3.14 -1.57
CA ALA A 107 -9.34 -3.12 -0.19
C ALA A 107 -9.75 -1.81 0.51
N ILE A 108 -9.63 -1.83 1.82
CA ILE A 108 -9.76 -0.65 2.67
C ILE A 108 -8.42 -0.39 3.36
N ARG A 109 -8.07 0.88 3.56
CA ARG A 109 -6.90 1.31 4.30
C ARG A 109 -7.25 2.42 5.29
N HIS A 110 -6.58 2.43 6.43
CA HIS A 110 -6.53 3.54 7.37
C HIS A 110 -5.07 3.88 7.69
N GLN A 111 -4.77 5.18 7.92
CA GLN A 111 -3.41 5.64 8.25
C GLN A 111 -3.07 5.32 9.71
N VAL A 112 -2.94 4.04 10.05
CA VAL A 112 -2.65 3.58 11.42
C VAL A 112 -1.36 4.19 11.97
N HIS A 113 -0.40 4.48 11.10
CA HIS A 113 0.87 5.07 11.49
C HIS A 113 0.77 6.50 12.06
N ASP A 114 -0.35 7.18 11.85
CA ASP A 114 -0.64 8.52 12.37
C ASP A 114 -1.53 8.49 13.62
N GLU A 115 -2.03 7.31 13.99
CA GLU A 115 -2.81 7.16 15.21
C GLU A 115 -1.89 7.30 16.45
N PRO A 116 -2.29 8.10 17.44
CA PRO A 116 -1.48 8.28 18.66
C PRO A 116 -1.47 7.02 19.53
N ASP A 117 -2.46 6.14 19.39
CA ASP A 117 -2.56 4.86 20.08
C ASP A 117 -1.93 3.75 19.22
N VAL A 118 -0.78 3.25 19.63
CA VAL A 118 -0.08 2.15 18.93
C VAL A 118 -0.90 0.84 18.92
N ASP A 119 -1.85 0.70 19.82
CA ASP A 119 -2.78 -0.42 19.91
C ASP A 119 -4.13 -0.15 19.21
N TRP A 120 -4.25 0.92 18.40
CA TRP A 120 -5.48 1.31 17.71
C TRP A 120 -6.16 0.16 16.96
N LEU A 121 -5.39 -0.69 16.28
CA LEU A 121 -5.90 -1.88 15.59
C LEU A 121 -6.60 -2.89 16.51
N LEU A 122 -6.32 -2.86 17.82
CA LEU A 122 -6.90 -3.78 18.80
C LEU A 122 -8.17 -3.25 19.47
N ARG A 123 -8.55 -2.03 19.18
CA ARG A 123 -9.81 -1.44 19.68
C ARG A 123 -11.00 -2.29 19.25
N PRO A 124 -11.98 -2.53 20.14
CA PRO A 124 -13.14 -3.38 19.81
C PRO A 124 -13.97 -2.87 18.62
N ASP A 125 -14.09 -1.54 18.47
CA ASP A 125 -14.79 -0.93 17.34
C ASP A 125 -14.03 -1.11 16.03
N VAL A 126 -12.70 -0.98 16.02
CA VAL A 126 -11.86 -1.24 14.86
C VAL A 126 -11.89 -2.72 14.47
N GLN A 127 -11.81 -3.63 15.43
CA GLN A 127 -11.91 -5.08 15.18
C GLN A 127 -13.27 -5.44 14.56
N ARG A 128 -14.36 -4.81 14.99
CA ARG A 128 -15.68 -4.95 14.35
C ARG A 128 -15.65 -4.46 12.90
N GLY A 129 -15.05 -3.29 12.64
CA GLY A 129 -14.89 -2.74 11.30
C GLY A 129 -14.08 -3.65 10.37
N LEU A 130 -12.94 -4.17 10.85
CA LEU A 130 -12.12 -5.13 10.10
C LEU A 130 -12.88 -6.44 9.80
N ALA A 131 -13.70 -6.91 10.73
CA ALA A 131 -14.56 -8.07 10.47
C ALA A 131 -15.62 -7.78 9.40
N ALA A 132 -16.15 -6.54 9.33
CA ALA A 132 -17.05 -6.12 8.25
C ALA A 132 -16.30 -6.05 6.90
N VAL A 133 -15.07 -5.56 6.85
CA VAL A 133 -14.22 -5.58 5.63
C VAL A 133 -14.02 -7.03 5.14
N ALA A 134 -13.70 -7.96 6.04
CA ALA A 134 -13.58 -9.37 5.71
C ALA A 134 -14.89 -9.95 5.15
N SER A 135 -16.02 -9.62 5.77
CA SER A 135 -17.35 -10.08 5.34
C SER A 135 -17.76 -9.51 3.99
N ALA A 136 -17.25 -8.34 3.63
CA ALA A 136 -17.42 -7.71 2.33
C ALA A 136 -16.54 -8.33 1.22
N GLY A 137 -15.64 -9.27 1.57
CA GLY A 137 -14.72 -9.91 0.62
C GLY A 137 -13.56 -9.01 0.19
N LEU A 138 -13.29 -7.93 0.94
CA LEU A 138 -12.22 -6.97 0.67
C LEU A 138 -10.95 -7.32 1.46
N ALA A 139 -9.79 -6.89 0.96
CA ALA A 139 -8.55 -6.91 1.73
C ALA A 139 -8.43 -5.67 2.64
N TYR A 140 -7.46 -5.70 3.56
CA TYR A 140 -7.13 -4.55 4.39
C TYR A 140 -5.64 -4.23 4.29
N ASP A 141 -5.32 -3.01 3.85
CA ASP A 141 -3.95 -2.54 3.74
C ASP A 141 -3.48 -1.94 5.08
N LEU A 142 -2.39 -2.51 5.62
CA LEU A 142 -1.78 -2.14 6.90
C LEU A 142 -0.73 -1.04 6.67
N LEU A 143 -1.13 0.22 6.76
CA LEU A 143 -0.19 1.34 6.75
C LEU A 143 0.29 1.61 8.19
N THR A 144 1.40 1.00 8.55
CA THR A 144 1.95 0.97 9.91
C THR A 144 3.43 1.38 9.93
N LYS A 145 3.94 1.67 11.13
CA LYS A 145 5.37 1.80 11.45
C LYS A 145 5.74 0.73 12.47
N THR A 146 7.03 0.56 12.74
CA THR A 146 7.55 -0.44 13.68
C THR A 146 6.79 -0.55 15.02
N PRO A 147 6.42 0.55 15.71
CA PRO A 147 5.69 0.46 16.99
C PRO A 147 4.29 -0.18 16.89
N HIS A 148 3.65 -0.14 15.70
CA HIS A 148 2.31 -0.68 15.49
C HIS A 148 2.32 -2.18 15.11
N LEU A 149 3.48 -2.75 14.76
CA LEU A 149 3.58 -4.14 14.31
C LEU A 149 3.08 -5.17 15.33
N PRO A 150 3.32 -5.04 16.66
CA PRO A 150 2.73 -5.96 17.63
C PRO A 150 1.20 -6.01 17.60
N ALA A 151 0.55 -4.86 17.42
CA ALA A 151 -0.91 -4.79 17.27
C ALA A 151 -1.38 -5.39 15.94
N ALA A 152 -0.66 -5.11 14.83
CA ALA A 152 -0.94 -5.69 13.51
C ALA A 152 -0.85 -7.22 13.52
N ILE A 153 0.18 -7.80 14.16
CA ILE A 153 0.35 -9.25 14.30
C ILE A 153 -0.84 -9.88 15.05
N ARG A 154 -1.23 -9.28 16.19
CA ARG A 154 -2.36 -9.76 16.98
C ARG A 154 -3.67 -9.67 16.20
N THR A 155 -3.89 -8.59 15.47
CA THR A 155 -5.06 -8.36 14.63
C THR A 155 -5.13 -9.37 13.48
N ALA A 156 -4.05 -9.55 12.72
CA ALA A 156 -4.01 -10.50 11.61
C ALA A 156 -4.20 -11.96 12.07
N ARG A 157 -3.70 -12.29 13.25
CA ARG A 157 -3.92 -13.62 13.88
C ARG A 157 -5.36 -13.83 14.33
N ALA A 158 -6.02 -12.76 14.79
CA ALA A 158 -7.41 -12.82 15.27
C ALA A 158 -8.44 -12.87 14.12
N LEU A 159 -8.06 -12.40 12.92
CA LEU A 159 -8.93 -12.31 11.74
C LEU A 159 -8.34 -13.11 10.56
N PRO A 160 -8.19 -14.44 10.66
CA PRO A 160 -7.53 -15.26 9.64
C PRO A 160 -8.27 -15.28 8.29
N GLN A 161 -9.54 -14.91 8.26
CA GLN A 161 -10.35 -14.79 7.05
C GLN A 161 -10.15 -13.48 6.30
N LEU A 162 -9.53 -12.46 6.91
CA LEU A 162 -9.20 -11.19 6.28
C LEU A 162 -7.81 -11.28 5.66
N THR A 163 -7.70 -10.91 4.38
CA THR A 163 -6.41 -10.73 3.73
C THR A 163 -5.83 -9.39 4.15
N PHE A 164 -4.63 -9.41 4.72
CA PHE A 164 -3.88 -8.21 5.07
C PHE A 164 -2.74 -7.96 4.09
N VAL A 165 -2.54 -6.69 3.73
CA VAL A 165 -1.44 -6.25 2.88
C VAL A 165 -0.60 -5.24 3.65
N VAL A 166 0.65 -5.56 3.92
CA VAL A 166 1.56 -4.65 4.60
C VAL A 166 2.05 -3.59 3.62
N ASP A 167 1.66 -2.34 3.82
CA ASP A 167 2.15 -1.21 3.03
C ASP A 167 3.60 -0.88 3.39
N HIS A 168 4.42 -0.61 2.35
CA HIS A 168 5.77 -0.03 2.48
C HIS A 168 6.66 -0.78 3.48
N ILE A 169 6.55 -2.11 3.50
CA ILE A 169 7.28 -2.98 4.44
C ILE A 169 7.16 -2.54 5.92
N SER A 170 6.06 -1.84 6.29
CA SER A 170 5.85 -1.19 7.60
C SER A 170 6.86 -0.10 7.93
N LYS A 171 7.35 0.63 6.93
CA LYS A 171 8.11 1.88 7.05
C LYS A 171 9.25 1.81 8.09
N PRO A 172 10.25 0.91 7.95
CA PRO A 172 11.45 0.93 8.78
C PRO A 172 12.25 2.20 8.51
N VAL A 173 12.95 2.71 9.50
CA VAL A 173 13.93 3.78 9.29
C VAL A 173 15.17 3.18 8.64
N ILE A 174 15.39 3.51 7.35
CA ILE A 174 16.53 2.97 6.60
C ILE A 174 17.85 3.54 7.17
N GLY A 175 18.81 2.64 7.45
CA GLY A 175 20.07 2.98 8.08
C GLY A 175 20.10 2.68 9.58
N GLU A 176 18.96 2.45 10.21
CA GLU A 176 18.86 2.02 11.59
C GLU A 176 19.00 0.48 11.73
N PRO A 177 19.28 -0.05 12.93
CA PRO A 177 19.31 -1.49 13.18
C PRO A 177 18.01 -2.17 12.75
N LEU A 178 18.13 -3.35 12.10
CA LEU A 178 16.97 -4.08 11.57
C LEU A 178 15.98 -4.52 12.66
N SER A 179 16.47 -4.89 13.87
CA SER A 179 15.60 -5.22 15.00
C SER A 179 15.16 -3.92 15.72
N PRO A 180 13.91 -3.82 16.22
CA PRO A 180 12.88 -4.87 16.30
C PRO A 180 12.00 -5.02 15.06
N TRP A 181 12.10 -4.14 14.04
CA TRP A 181 11.27 -4.18 12.84
C TRP A 181 11.30 -5.56 12.15
N ALA A 182 12.49 -6.08 11.86
CA ALA A 182 12.65 -7.34 11.16
C ALA A 182 12.06 -8.54 11.93
N ASP A 183 12.14 -8.52 13.26
CA ASP A 183 11.63 -9.61 14.09
C ASP A 183 10.11 -9.62 14.06
N HIS A 184 9.47 -8.46 14.21
CA HIS A 184 8.03 -8.33 14.10
C HIS A 184 7.53 -8.63 12.68
N LEU A 185 8.26 -8.20 11.65
CA LEU A 185 7.88 -8.47 10.27
C LEU A 185 7.91 -9.96 9.94
N ARG A 186 8.91 -10.70 10.44
CA ARG A 186 8.96 -12.17 10.32
C ARG A 186 7.80 -12.86 11.03
N GLU A 187 7.43 -12.37 12.22
CA GLU A 187 6.26 -12.90 12.94
C GLU A 187 4.96 -12.64 12.17
N LEU A 188 4.80 -11.46 11.58
CA LEU A 188 3.65 -11.11 10.74
C LEU A 188 3.62 -11.97 9.46
N ALA A 189 4.78 -12.16 8.81
CA ALA A 189 4.94 -12.98 7.62
C ALA A 189 4.66 -14.48 7.85
N ALA A 190 4.77 -14.96 9.09
CA ALA A 190 4.40 -16.33 9.42
C ALA A 190 2.88 -16.60 9.33
N LEU A 191 2.06 -15.55 9.23
CA LEU A 191 0.61 -15.66 9.08
C LEU A 191 0.26 -15.81 7.58
N PRO A 192 -0.53 -16.84 7.19
CA PRO A 192 -0.77 -17.13 5.77
C PRO A 192 -1.68 -16.10 5.08
N ASN A 193 -2.44 -15.33 5.85
CA ASN A 193 -3.35 -14.29 5.37
C ASN A 193 -2.68 -12.92 5.20
N VAL A 194 -1.34 -12.84 5.22
CA VAL A 194 -0.60 -11.59 5.11
C VAL A 194 0.32 -11.60 3.88
N THR A 195 0.26 -10.55 3.09
CA THR A 195 1.16 -10.21 1.99
C THR A 195 1.86 -8.89 2.27
N CYS A 196 2.87 -8.52 1.47
CA CYS A 196 3.65 -7.31 1.70
C CYS A 196 3.93 -6.56 0.40
N LYS A 197 3.85 -5.22 0.41
CA LYS A 197 4.29 -4.36 -0.68
C LYS A 197 5.76 -3.99 -0.51
N LEU A 198 6.56 -4.32 -1.49
CA LEU A 198 7.91 -3.80 -1.68
C LEU A 198 7.77 -2.42 -2.34
N SER A 199 7.55 -1.41 -1.53
CA SER A 199 7.22 -0.03 -1.92
C SER A 199 7.64 0.96 -0.84
N GLY A 200 7.65 2.27 -1.13
CA GLY A 200 7.84 3.35 -0.16
C GLY A 200 9.19 3.37 0.55
N MET A 201 10.16 2.55 0.15
CA MET A 201 11.44 2.43 0.85
C MET A 201 12.32 3.65 0.68
N VAL A 202 12.28 4.29 -0.49
CA VAL A 202 13.12 5.45 -0.82
C VAL A 202 12.80 6.66 0.06
N THR A 203 11.55 6.79 0.48
CA THR A 203 11.09 7.90 1.34
C THR A 203 11.38 7.68 2.83
N GLU A 204 11.72 6.45 3.22
CA GLU A 204 12.18 6.11 4.58
C GLU A 204 13.72 6.16 4.71
N ALA A 205 14.42 6.45 3.61
CA ALA A 205 15.87 6.63 3.55
C ALA A 205 16.25 8.12 3.49
N PRO A 206 17.51 8.50 3.65
CA PRO A 206 17.97 9.88 3.40
C PRO A 206 17.75 10.28 1.94
N TRP A 207 16.75 11.11 1.65
CA TRP A 207 16.17 11.36 0.32
C TRP A 207 17.15 11.70 -0.80
N SER A 208 18.25 12.37 -0.49
CA SER A 208 19.22 12.83 -1.50
C SER A 208 20.46 11.95 -1.65
N THR A 209 20.63 10.94 -0.80
CA THR A 209 21.91 10.19 -0.74
C THR A 209 21.76 8.67 -0.67
N TRP A 210 20.54 8.15 -0.58
CA TRP A 210 20.28 6.71 -0.57
C TRP A 210 20.77 6.03 -1.83
N LYS A 211 21.05 4.75 -1.72
CA LYS A 211 21.43 3.86 -2.82
C LYS A 211 20.68 2.54 -2.69
N PRO A 212 20.48 1.78 -3.76
CA PRO A 212 19.88 0.44 -3.67
C PRO A 212 20.53 -0.47 -2.63
N SER A 213 21.85 -0.36 -2.44
CA SER A 213 22.60 -1.12 -1.41
C SER A 213 22.13 -0.81 0.04
N ASP A 214 21.61 0.37 0.29
CA ASP A 214 21.12 0.76 1.62
C ASP A 214 19.75 0.14 1.91
N LEU A 215 18.98 -0.12 0.86
CA LEU A 215 17.65 -0.73 0.91
C LEU A 215 17.72 -2.28 0.90
N GLN A 216 18.78 -2.85 0.31
CA GLN A 216 18.90 -4.30 0.13
C GLN A 216 18.73 -5.12 1.42
N PRO A 217 19.32 -4.76 2.58
CA PRO A 217 19.12 -5.54 3.81
C PRO A 217 17.67 -5.65 4.25
N TYR A 218 16.87 -4.60 3.98
CA TYR A 218 15.44 -4.56 4.32
C TYR A 218 14.63 -5.39 3.31
N ALA A 219 14.94 -5.28 2.01
CA ALA A 219 14.35 -6.11 0.98
C ALA A 219 14.62 -7.60 1.22
N ASP A 220 15.86 -7.96 1.62
CA ASP A 220 16.24 -9.33 1.95
C ASP A 220 15.40 -9.89 3.11
N VAL A 221 15.14 -9.11 4.15
CA VAL A 221 14.26 -9.53 5.25
C VAL A 221 12.85 -9.83 4.73
N VAL A 222 12.29 -8.95 3.89
CA VAL A 222 10.94 -9.12 3.32
C VAL A 222 10.88 -10.36 2.43
N LEU A 223 11.80 -10.48 1.48
CA LEU A 223 11.85 -11.59 0.52
C LEU A 223 12.06 -12.94 1.22
N ASN A 224 12.93 -12.98 2.24
CA ASN A 224 13.16 -14.20 3.02
C ASN A 224 11.98 -14.57 3.93
N ALA A 225 11.26 -13.57 4.46
CA ALA A 225 10.15 -13.82 5.40
C ALA A 225 8.85 -14.19 4.68
N PHE A 226 8.48 -13.45 3.63
CA PHE A 226 7.21 -13.67 2.90
C PHE A 226 7.36 -14.65 1.73
N GLY A 227 8.55 -14.74 1.14
CA GLY A 227 8.76 -15.37 -0.16
C GLY A 227 8.18 -14.52 -1.31
N PRO A 228 8.66 -14.73 -2.55
CA PRO A 228 8.27 -13.92 -3.71
C PRO A 228 6.78 -13.97 -4.02
N ASP A 229 6.11 -15.07 -3.69
CA ASP A 229 4.66 -15.27 -3.94
C ASP A 229 3.74 -14.47 -3.00
N ARG A 230 4.30 -13.84 -1.97
CA ARG A 230 3.55 -12.97 -1.06
C ARG A 230 4.12 -11.55 -0.95
N VAL A 231 4.96 -11.18 -1.91
CA VAL A 231 5.49 -9.81 -2.07
C VAL A 231 4.96 -9.24 -3.38
N MET A 232 4.59 -7.97 -3.38
CA MET A 232 4.17 -7.25 -4.59
C MET A 232 4.87 -5.90 -4.70
N PHE A 233 5.15 -5.47 -5.93
CA PHE A 233 5.72 -4.16 -6.23
C PHE A 233 4.67 -3.06 -6.09
N GLY A 234 5.09 -1.88 -5.61
CA GLY A 234 4.34 -0.63 -5.64
C GLY A 234 5.29 0.56 -5.74
N SER A 235 4.94 1.56 -6.54
CA SER A 235 5.79 2.75 -6.74
C SER A 235 5.73 3.75 -5.60
N ASP A 236 4.58 3.83 -4.93
CA ASP A 236 4.23 4.91 -4.01
C ASP A 236 4.27 6.30 -4.69
N TRP A 237 4.01 6.34 -6.02
CA TRP A 237 3.94 7.59 -6.75
C TRP A 237 2.64 8.34 -6.38
N PRO A 238 2.66 9.68 -6.25
CA PRO A 238 3.79 10.59 -6.42
C PRO A 238 4.59 10.85 -5.13
N VAL A 239 4.31 10.16 -4.03
CA VAL A 239 5.05 10.33 -2.76
C VAL A 239 6.54 10.02 -2.95
N CYS A 240 6.85 9.01 -3.76
CA CYS A 240 8.25 8.65 -4.08
C CYS A 240 9.06 9.80 -4.67
N LEU A 241 8.42 10.81 -5.29
CA LEU A 241 9.10 11.98 -5.89
C LEU A 241 9.83 12.86 -4.87
N LEU A 242 9.62 12.65 -3.58
CA LEU A 242 10.43 13.25 -2.51
C LEU A 242 11.88 12.75 -2.54
N ALA A 243 12.12 11.55 -3.05
CA ALA A 243 13.43 10.90 -2.96
C ALA A 243 13.90 10.23 -4.27
N ALA A 244 13.00 10.00 -5.23
CA ALA A 244 13.31 9.30 -6.49
C ALA A 244 12.25 9.60 -7.56
N THR A 245 12.59 9.47 -8.82
CA THR A 245 11.63 9.43 -9.92
C THR A 245 10.90 8.08 -9.96
N TYR A 246 9.78 8.00 -10.68
CA TYR A 246 9.07 6.75 -10.91
C TYR A 246 9.97 5.66 -11.52
N ALA A 247 10.76 6.03 -12.53
CA ALA A 247 11.70 5.11 -13.18
C ALA A 247 12.76 4.57 -12.21
N GLU A 248 13.35 5.44 -11.38
CA GLU A 248 14.34 5.03 -10.37
C GLU A 248 13.74 4.08 -9.33
N VAL A 249 12.46 4.24 -8.95
CA VAL A 249 11.78 3.31 -8.03
C VAL A 249 11.63 1.94 -8.68
N VAL A 250 11.20 1.88 -9.95
CA VAL A 250 11.08 0.62 -10.70
C VAL A 250 12.44 -0.06 -10.86
N GLU A 251 13.47 0.66 -11.30
CA GLU A 251 14.84 0.15 -11.45
C GLU A 251 15.42 -0.33 -10.11
N THR A 252 15.09 0.37 -9.03
CA THR A 252 15.49 -0.04 -7.68
C THR A 252 14.83 -1.37 -7.28
N ALA A 253 13.53 -1.52 -7.50
CA ALA A 253 12.84 -2.78 -7.22
C ALA A 253 13.40 -3.95 -8.05
N GLU A 254 13.73 -3.71 -9.34
CA GLU A 254 14.42 -4.69 -10.18
C GLU A 254 15.80 -5.07 -9.60
N THR A 255 16.58 -4.07 -9.17
CA THR A 255 17.90 -4.29 -8.56
C THR A 255 17.79 -5.11 -7.28
N LEU A 256 16.85 -4.78 -6.40
CA LEU A 256 16.63 -5.49 -5.13
C LEU A 256 16.17 -6.94 -5.32
N THR A 257 15.60 -7.27 -6.48
CA THR A 257 15.05 -8.59 -6.80
C THR A 257 15.87 -9.34 -7.86
N GLN A 258 17.00 -8.80 -8.32
CA GLN A 258 17.78 -9.35 -9.44
C GLN A 258 18.34 -10.77 -9.23
N SER A 259 18.49 -11.18 -7.97
CA SER A 259 18.95 -12.54 -7.61
C SER A 259 17.85 -13.61 -7.71
N LEU A 260 16.60 -13.20 -7.86
CA LEU A 260 15.44 -14.09 -7.98
C LEU A 260 15.33 -14.63 -9.41
N THR A 261 14.70 -15.79 -9.54
CA THR A 261 14.36 -16.36 -10.85
C THR A 261 13.33 -15.50 -11.59
N PRO A 262 13.24 -15.58 -12.94
CA PRO A 262 12.22 -14.83 -13.69
C PRO A 262 10.78 -15.10 -13.23
N THR A 263 10.47 -16.31 -12.78
CA THR A 263 9.14 -16.66 -12.25
C THR A 263 8.86 -15.96 -10.92
N GLU A 264 9.86 -15.91 -10.03
CA GLU A 264 9.74 -15.20 -8.74
C GLU A 264 9.63 -13.69 -8.95
N GLN A 265 10.39 -13.12 -9.90
CA GLN A 265 10.22 -11.72 -10.27
C GLN A 265 8.82 -11.44 -10.83
N GLN A 266 8.28 -12.35 -11.68
CA GLN A 266 6.91 -12.24 -12.16
C GLN A 266 5.88 -12.28 -11.02
N SER A 267 6.11 -13.08 -9.98
CA SER A 267 5.26 -13.08 -8.79
C SER A 267 5.22 -11.68 -8.17
N ILE A 268 6.38 -11.06 -7.95
CA ILE A 268 6.48 -9.73 -7.32
C ILE A 268 5.88 -8.63 -8.20
N PHE A 269 6.22 -8.60 -9.48
CA PHE A 269 5.81 -7.50 -10.37
C PHE A 269 4.41 -7.66 -10.97
N THR A 270 3.76 -8.82 -10.79
CA THR A 270 2.44 -9.05 -11.43
C THR A 270 1.53 -9.95 -10.58
N THR A 271 1.90 -11.22 -10.40
CA THR A 271 0.95 -12.27 -9.98
C THR A 271 0.42 -12.05 -8.57
N THR A 272 1.28 -11.62 -7.64
CA THR A 272 0.89 -11.43 -6.24
C THR A 272 -0.17 -10.33 -6.11
N ALA A 273 0.03 -9.17 -6.76
CA ALA A 273 -0.95 -8.09 -6.75
C ALA A 273 -2.27 -8.52 -7.39
N THR A 274 -2.20 -9.14 -8.59
CA THR A 274 -3.39 -9.64 -9.31
C THR A 274 -4.21 -10.60 -8.45
N ARG A 275 -3.56 -11.55 -7.79
CA ARG A 275 -4.23 -12.52 -6.91
C ARG A 275 -4.79 -11.88 -5.65
N THR A 276 -4.01 -11.02 -4.99
CA THR A 276 -4.38 -10.43 -3.70
C THR A 276 -5.56 -9.47 -3.81
N TYR A 277 -5.58 -8.66 -4.87
CA TYR A 277 -6.62 -7.67 -5.11
C TYR A 277 -7.68 -8.13 -6.13
N ASN A 278 -7.57 -9.34 -6.66
CA ASN A 278 -8.50 -9.86 -7.69
C ASN A 278 -8.66 -8.85 -8.85
N LEU A 279 -7.53 -8.48 -9.47
CA LEU A 279 -7.46 -7.52 -10.57
C LEU A 279 -7.81 -8.16 -11.91
#